data_aa1292821b3baf5a54f9a29f462757bd
#
_entry.id   aa1292821b3baf5a54f9a29f462757bd
#
_cell.length_a   1.000
_cell.length_b   1.000
_cell.length_c   1.000
_cell.angle_alpha   90.00
_cell.angle_beta   90.00
_cell.angle_gamma   90.00
#
_symmetry.space_group_name_H-M   'P 1'
#
loop_
_entity.id
_entity.type
_entity.pdbx_description
1 polymer ?
#
loop_
_entity_poly.entity_id
_entity_poly.type
_entity_poly.pdbx_seq_one_letter_code
_entity_poly.pdbx_strand_id
1 'polypeptide(L)'
;CCVILASYRRPILISTGSFFSRQSAPLLGIDISSSSVKLVELGHDKSGGLVLERCAIELLERGWITDGNIEKFDEVAEALRRLVKKSGTRTKNVALALPPSAVITKKITLPGGMTEQELEVQVESEANQYIPFSLDEVSLDFCVIGPSKNAPGDVDVLIAASRREKVQDRQGLAEAAGLKPVVVDIESHASRLAAGRLIEALPNKGVDALVALFEVGALTTSMQVIRNEEVLYDRDQAFGGAQLTQLIVRQYGFSIEEAESKKRNGDLPEDYQASVLRPFVENMAQEIGRALQFFFTSTPHNRVDHIMLAGGSAPLPGLTEAVTQQTGFACSAVNPFDGMEIGSSVRLKKMVREAPSYLTSCGLAMRRFLQ
;
A
#
# COMPACT_ATOMS: atom_id res chain seq x y z
N CYS A 1 4.77 -21.66 3.09
CA CYS A 1 4.96 -20.91 1.83
C CYS A 1 4.35 -19.54 2.02
N CYS A 2 5.17 -18.48 1.90
CA CYS A 2 4.66 -17.11 1.89
C CYS A 2 4.21 -16.78 0.47
N VAL A 3 2.92 -16.46 0.31
CA VAL A 3 2.31 -16.15 -0.98
C VAL A 3 2.47 -14.67 -1.26
N ILE A 4 3.20 -14.31 -2.33
CA ILE A 4 3.44 -12.91 -2.73
C ILE A 4 2.24 -12.35 -3.53
N LEU A 5 1.51 -13.18 -4.28
CA LEU A 5 0.48 -12.76 -5.23
C LEU A 5 -0.96 -13.15 -4.84
N ALA A 6 -1.25 -13.42 -3.58
CA ALA A 6 -2.60 -13.79 -3.15
C ALA A 6 -3.71 -12.79 -3.56
N SER A 7 -3.38 -11.52 -3.91
CA SER A 7 -4.37 -10.50 -4.34
C SER A 7 -5.02 -10.77 -5.70
N TYR A 8 -4.42 -11.61 -6.52
CA TYR A 8 -4.94 -11.96 -7.84
C TYR A 8 -5.69 -13.30 -7.86
N ARG A 9 -5.61 -14.10 -6.78
CA ARG A 9 -6.42 -15.30 -6.66
C ARG A 9 -7.87 -14.91 -6.36
N ARG A 10 -8.70 -14.79 -7.39
CA ARG A 10 -10.17 -14.83 -7.17
C ARG A 10 -10.51 -16.22 -6.66
N PRO A 11 -11.31 -16.37 -5.59
CA PRO A 11 -11.85 -17.67 -5.26
C PRO A 11 -12.65 -18.15 -6.49
N ILE A 12 -12.21 -19.22 -7.11
CA ILE A 12 -13.06 -19.94 -8.07
C ILE A 12 -14.24 -20.43 -7.24
N LEU A 13 -15.39 -19.77 -7.38
CA LEU A 13 -16.65 -20.20 -6.83
C LEU A 13 -17.03 -21.52 -7.50
N ILE A 14 -16.43 -22.60 -7.05
CA ILE A 14 -17.01 -23.93 -7.25
C ILE A 14 -18.18 -23.98 -6.25
N SER A 15 -19.38 -23.75 -6.76
CA SER A 15 -20.62 -23.94 -6.07
C SER A 15 -20.79 -25.44 -5.72
N THR A 16 -20.20 -25.86 -4.62
CA THR A 16 -20.56 -27.07 -3.93
C THR A 16 -21.05 -26.69 -2.55
N GLY A 17 -22.34 -26.82 -2.33
CA GLY A 17 -23.01 -26.48 -1.09
C GLY A 17 -22.32 -27.13 0.13
N SER A 18 -21.62 -26.31 0.89
CA SER A 18 -21.19 -26.62 2.24
C SER A 18 -21.60 -25.45 3.13
N PHE A 19 -22.59 -25.68 3.96
CA PHE A 19 -23.23 -24.77 4.92
C PHE A 19 -22.36 -24.42 6.13
N PHE A 20 -21.03 -24.51 6.02
CA PHE A 20 -20.09 -24.02 7.03
C PHE A 20 -19.15 -23.01 6.37
N SER A 21 -19.48 -21.72 6.46
CA SER A 21 -18.49 -20.69 6.20
C SER A 21 -17.37 -20.84 7.25
N ARG A 22 -16.24 -21.41 6.87
CA ARG A 22 -15.02 -21.32 7.69
C ARG A 22 -14.69 -19.85 7.78
N GLN A 23 -14.95 -19.22 8.93
CA GLN A 23 -14.43 -17.88 9.19
C GLN A 23 -12.91 -17.95 9.01
N SER A 24 -12.40 -17.21 8.05
CA SER A 24 -10.96 -17.11 7.84
C SER A 24 -10.27 -16.63 9.13
N ALA A 25 -9.12 -17.20 9.45
CA ALA A 25 -8.39 -16.86 10.67
C ALA A 25 -8.08 -15.34 10.72
N PRO A 26 -8.14 -14.70 11.91
CA PRO A 26 -7.77 -13.31 12.06
C PRO A 26 -6.38 -13.02 11.49
N LEU A 27 -6.24 -11.89 10.80
CA LEU A 27 -5.02 -11.48 10.12
C LEU A 27 -4.75 -9.99 10.40
N LEU A 28 -3.53 -9.67 10.81
CA LEU A 28 -3.05 -8.30 10.91
C LEU A 28 -2.47 -7.87 9.56
N GLY A 29 -2.78 -6.66 9.11
CA GLY A 29 -2.04 -5.99 8.06
C GLY A 29 -1.00 -5.07 8.67
N ILE A 30 0.29 -5.31 8.44
CA ILE A 30 1.37 -4.46 8.94
C ILE A 30 2.16 -3.91 7.76
N ASP A 31 2.15 -2.57 7.66
CA ASP A 31 2.97 -1.79 6.74
C ASP A 31 4.22 -1.28 7.47
N ILE A 32 5.40 -1.51 6.88
CA ILE A 32 6.71 -1.12 7.41
C ILE A 32 7.34 -0.13 6.42
N SER A 33 7.17 1.16 6.66
CA SER A 33 7.67 2.24 5.81
C SER A 33 8.86 2.97 6.44
N SER A 34 9.50 3.89 5.70
CA SER A 34 10.73 4.58 6.14
C SER A 34 10.58 5.43 7.41
N SER A 35 9.37 5.82 7.80
CA SER A 35 9.11 6.73 8.93
C SER A 35 8.20 6.16 10.01
N SER A 36 7.57 5.02 9.76
CA SER A 36 6.61 4.42 10.70
C SER A 36 6.29 2.98 10.36
N VAL A 37 5.88 2.23 11.37
CA VAL A 37 5.17 0.96 11.21
C VAL A 37 3.71 1.14 11.55
N LYS A 38 2.80 0.55 10.76
CA LYS A 38 1.36 0.72 10.89
C LYS A 38 0.69 -0.64 10.94
N LEU A 39 -0.34 -0.75 11.75
CA LEU A 39 -1.10 -1.98 11.96
C LEU A 39 -2.58 -1.71 11.76
N VAL A 40 -3.23 -2.59 11.02
CA VAL A 40 -4.70 -2.65 10.89
C VAL A 40 -5.15 -4.08 11.17
N GLU A 41 -6.24 -4.22 11.93
CA GLU A 41 -6.97 -5.47 12.12
C GLU A 41 -8.42 -5.26 11.70
N LEU A 42 -8.89 -6.10 10.78
CA LEU A 42 -10.25 -6.05 10.25
C LEU A 42 -11.04 -7.28 10.69
N GLY A 43 -12.33 -7.09 10.95
CA GLY A 43 -13.31 -8.13 11.22
C GLY A 43 -14.51 -8.04 10.30
N HIS A 44 -15.50 -8.86 10.58
CA HIS A 44 -16.83 -8.77 10.00
C HIS A 44 -17.88 -8.57 11.09
N ASP A 45 -18.87 -7.76 10.80
CA ASP A 45 -20.09 -7.70 11.58
C ASP A 45 -21.00 -8.92 11.28
N LYS A 46 -22.14 -8.99 11.95
CA LYS A 46 -23.12 -10.07 11.77
C LYS A 46 -23.78 -10.08 10.39
N SER A 47 -23.73 -8.97 9.66
CA SER A 47 -24.29 -8.82 8.31
C SER A 47 -23.25 -9.10 7.20
N GLY A 48 -22.00 -9.34 7.57
CA GLY A 48 -20.87 -9.54 6.64
C GLY A 48 -20.17 -8.25 6.23
N GLY A 49 -20.55 -7.12 6.82
CA GLY A 49 -19.86 -5.83 6.62
C GLY A 49 -18.49 -5.82 7.29
N LEU A 50 -17.55 -5.02 6.74
CA LEU A 50 -16.24 -4.88 7.32
C LEU A 50 -16.27 -4.03 8.59
N VAL A 51 -15.49 -4.45 9.59
CA VAL A 51 -15.31 -3.75 10.87
C VAL A 51 -13.82 -3.43 11.04
N LEU A 52 -13.50 -2.17 11.33
CA LEU A 52 -12.17 -1.80 11.80
C LEU A 52 -12.04 -2.15 13.28
N GLU A 53 -11.45 -3.27 13.59
CA GLU A 53 -11.25 -3.74 14.98
C GLU A 53 -10.17 -2.93 15.70
N ARG A 54 -9.03 -2.69 15.03
CA ARG A 54 -7.86 -1.98 15.57
C ARG A 54 -7.08 -1.29 14.47
N CYS A 55 -6.51 -0.14 14.83
CA CYS A 55 -5.45 0.50 14.07
C CYS A 55 -4.44 1.16 15.02
N ALA A 56 -3.18 1.15 14.64
CA ALA A 56 -2.10 1.77 15.41
C ALA A 56 -0.95 2.18 14.49
N ILE A 57 -0.23 3.25 14.88
CA ILE A 57 1.01 3.71 14.27
C ILE A 57 2.09 3.80 15.35
N GLU A 58 3.29 3.34 15.02
CA GLU A 58 4.51 3.56 15.78
C GLU A 58 5.55 4.19 14.85
N LEU A 59 6.26 5.20 15.34
CA LEU A 59 7.22 5.95 14.56
C LEU A 59 8.56 5.24 14.52
N LEU A 60 9.24 5.39 13.40
CA LEU A 60 10.64 4.98 13.22
C LEU A 60 11.52 6.23 13.13
N GLU A 61 12.74 6.13 13.63
CA GLU A 61 13.74 7.16 13.47
C GLU A 61 14.31 7.14 12.04
N ARG A 62 14.80 8.28 11.62
CA ARG A 62 15.40 8.41 10.29
C ARG A 62 16.63 7.51 10.16
N GLY A 63 16.74 6.83 9.02
CA GLY A 63 17.85 5.92 8.70
C GLY A 63 17.68 4.50 9.26
N TRP A 64 16.59 4.18 9.95
CA TRP A 64 16.31 2.79 10.31
C TRP A 64 15.87 1.96 9.10
N ILE A 65 15.20 2.61 8.15
CA ILE A 65 14.83 2.04 6.86
C ILE A 65 15.17 3.06 5.77
N THR A 66 15.97 2.65 4.79
CA THR A 66 16.41 3.47 3.65
C THR A 66 16.15 2.72 2.35
N ASP A 67 15.43 3.34 1.43
CA ASP A 67 15.09 2.75 0.11
C ASP A 67 14.47 1.33 0.23
N GLY A 68 13.63 1.14 1.26
CA GLY A 68 13.00 -0.14 1.56
C GLY A 68 13.89 -1.18 2.24
N ASN A 69 15.19 -0.91 2.43
CA ASN A 69 16.12 -1.77 3.15
C ASN A 69 16.06 -1.50 4.65
N ILE A 70 16.13 -2.56 5.45
CA ILE A 70 16.15 -2.48 6.91
C ILE A 70 17.60 -2.33 7.35
N GLU A 71 17.98 -1.10 7.76
CA GLU A 71 19.35 -0.79 8.22
C GLU A 71 19.53 -1.08 9.72
N LYS A 72 18.43 -1.00 10.48
CA LYS A 72 18.42 -1.15 11.94
C LYS A 72 17.37 -2.19 12.35
N PHE A 73 17.74 -3.47 12.19
CA PHE A 73 16.80 -4.58 12.39
C PHE A 73 16.22 -4.64 13.81
N ASP A 74 17.07 -4.56 14.84
CA ASP A 74 16.63 -4.68 16.23
C ASP A 74 15.73 -3.53 16.66
N GLU A 75 16.04 -2.31 16.23
CA GLU A 75 15.27 -1.11 16.54
C GLU A 75 13.89 -1.16 15.87
N VAL A 76 13.82 -1.62 14.59
CA VAL A 76 12.55 -1.81 13.89
C VAL A 76 11.73 -2.94 14.51
N ALA A 77 12.36 -4.05 14.90
CA ALA A 77 11.70 -5.16 15.61
C ALA A 77 11.12 -4.69 16.95
N GLU A 78 11.84 -3.85 17.69
CA GLU A 78 11.35 -3.29 18.94
C GLU A 78 10.18 -2.30 18.71
N ALA A 79 10.23 -1.49 17.64
CA ALA A 79 9.12 -0.64 17.26
C ALA A 79 7.86 -1.48 16.91
N LEU A 80 8.03 -2.61 16.22
CA LEU A 80 6.94 -3.56 15.95
C LEU A 80 6.36 -4.15 17.25
N ARG A 81 7.20 -4.53 18.22
CA ARG A 81 6.71 -5.00 19.54
C ARG A 81 5.89 -3.92 20.24
N ARG A 82 6.38 -2.66 20.25
CA ARG A 82 5.61 -1.53 20.81
C ARG A 82 4.29 -1.32 20.09
N LEU A 83 4.28 -1.40 18.73
CA LEU A 83 3.08 -1.29 17.92
C LEU A 83 2.03 -2.35 18.28
N VAL A 84 2.43 -3.63 18.36
CA VAL A 84 1.57 -4.74 18.73
C VAL A 84 1.01 -4.55 20.15
N LYS A 85 1.86 -4.20 21.12
CA LYS A 85 1.42 -3.91 22.49
C LYS A 85 0.43 -2.75 22.56
N LYS A 86 0.69 -1.68 21.81
CA LYS A 86 -0.14 -0.46 21.75
C LYS A 86 -1.51 -0.72 21.11
N SER A 87 -1.58 -1.62 20.13
CA SER A 87 -2.84 -2.01 19.48
C SER A 87 -3.75 -2.84 20.36
N GLY A 88 -3.17 -3.56 21.36
CA GLY A 88 -3.91 -4.48 22.22
C GLY A 88 -4.46 -5.71 21.51
N THR A 89 -3.94 -6.03 20.31
CA THR A 89 -4.37 -7.22 19.56
C THR A 89 -3.90 -8.52 20.21
N ARG A 90 -4.68 -9.58 20.04
CA ARG A 90 -4.30 -10.96 20.37
C ARG A 90 -3.97 -11.78 19.13
N THR A 91 -4.25 -11.25 17.95
CA THR A 91 -3.98 -11.90 16.66
C THR A 91 -2.48 -12.00 16.44
N LYS A 92 -2.03 -13.15 15.96
CA LYS A 92 -0.60 -13.43 15.71
C LYS A 92 -0.27 -13.52 14.22
N ASN A 93 -1.22 -13.99 13.40
CA ASN A 93 -1.00 -14.07 11.96
C ASN A 93 -0.88 -12.67 11.38
N VAL A 94 0.10 -12.47 10.51
CA VAL A 94 0.36 -11.16 9.91
C VAL A 94 0.62 -11.26 8.41
N ALA A 95 0.06 -10.32 7.67
CA ALA A 95 0.42 -9.98 6.31
C ALA A 95 1.36 -8.77 6.34
N LEU A 96 2.47 -8.88 5.64
CA LEU A 96 3.50 -7.87 5.43
C LEU A 96 3.61 -7.54 3.95
N ALA A 97 4.38 -6.51 3.59
CA ALA A 97 4.66 -6.20 2.21
C ALA A 97 6.13 -5.87 1.96
N LEU A 98 6.53 -6.07 0.70
CA LEU A 98 7.78 -5.57 0.14
C LEU A 98 7.51 -4.29 -0.64
N PRO A 99 8.45 -3.33 -0.65
CA PRO A 99 8.34 -2.18 -1.53
C PRO A 99 8.41 -2.63 -3.00
N PRO A 100 7.71 -1.94 -3.93
CA PRO A 100 7.72 -2.30 -5.35
C PRO A 100 9.13 -2.39 -5.94
N SER A 101 10.06 -1.56 -5.48
CA SER A 101 11.47 -1.58 -5.91
C SER A 101 12.23 -2.88 -5.57
N ALA A 102 11.74 -3.68 -4.63
CA ALA A 102 12.32 -4.97 -4.25
C ALA A 102 11.67 -6.16 -4.99
N VAL A 103 10.68 -5.93 -5.85
CA VAL A 103 9.93 -6.99 -6.53
C VAL A 103 9.92 -6.77 -8.03
N ILE A 104 10.26 -7.81 -8.78
CA ILE A 104 10.11 -7.85 -10.24
C ILE A 104 8.75 -8.46 -10.53
N THR A 105 7.87 -7.73 -11.20
CA THR A 105 6.59 -8.25 -11.68
C THR A 105 6.59 -8.32 -13.19
N LYS A 106 6.06 -9.42 -13.73
CA LYS A 106 5.94 -9.62 -15.18
C LYS A 106 4.64 -10.33 -15.50
N LYS A 107 3.90 -9.77 -16.46
CA LYS A 107 2.75 -10.43 -17.06
C LYS A 107 3.22 -11.21 -18.28
N ILE A 108 2.89 -12.50 -18.33
CA ILE A 108 3.14 -13.41 -19.46
C ILE A 108 1.84 -14.04 -19.92
N THR A 109 1.83 -14.58 -21.12
CA THR A 109 0.70 -15.36 -21.66
C THR A 109 1.13 -16.80 -21.85
N LEU A 110 0.36 -17.74 -21.28
CA LEU A 110 0.62 -19.16 -21.35
C LEU A 110 -0.59 -19.91 -21.92
N PRO A 111 -0.40 -21.10 -22.51
CA PRO A 111 -1.51 -21.93 -23.00
C PRO A 111 -2.54 -22.18 -21.90
N GLY A 112 -3.82 -22.09 -22.22
CA GLY A 112 -4.91 -22.44 -21.30
C GLY A 112 -5.02 -23.96 -21.10
N GLY A 113 -5.64 -24.35 -19.97
CA GLY A 113 -5.89 -25.76 -19.65
C GLY A 113 -4.74 -26.50 -19.01
N MET A 114 -3.61 -25.84 -18.73
CA MET A 114 -2.50 -26.38 -17.95
C MET A 114 -2.92 -26.66 -16.50
N THR A 115 -2.38 -27.73 -15.92
CA THR A 115 -2.46 -28.00 -14.48
C THR A 115 -1.57 -27.00 -13.71
N GLU A 116 -1.79 -26.87 -12.40
CA GLU A 116 -0.97 -25.99 -11.54
C GLU A 116 0.51 -26.38 -11.60
N GLN A 117 0.84 -27.67 -11.65
CA GLN A 117 2.22 -28.15 -11.78
C GLN A 117 2.87 -27.80 -13.12
N GLU A 118 2.11 -27.93 -14.22
CA GLU A 118 2.60 -27.53 -15.56
C GLU A 118 2.82 -26.02 -15.63
N LEU A 119 1.93 -25.21 -15.05
CA LEU A 119 2.09 -23.77 -14.94
C LEU A 119 3.33 -23.40 -14.13
N GLU A 120 3.59 -24.08 -13.00
CA GLU A 120 4.76 -23.84 -12.16
C GLU A 120 6.07 -24.03 -12.94
N VAL A 121 6.20 -25.16 -13.64
CA VAL A 121 7.37 -25.44 -14.49
C VAL A 121 7.53 -24.42 -15.61
N GLN A 122 6.44 -24.06 -16.27
CA GLN A 122 6.48 -23.07 -17.36
C GLN A 122 6.83 -21.67 -16.85
N VAL A 123 6.26 -21.27 -15.71
CA VAL A 123 6.56 -19.99 -15.04
C VAL A 123 8.03 -19.93 -14.63
N GLU A 124 8.61 -20.98 -14.06
CA GLU A 124 10.03 -21.02 -13.72
C GLU A 124 10.92 -20.87 -14.96
N SER A 125 10.56 -21.54 -16.05
CA SER A 125 11.28 -21.43 -17.32
C SER A 125 11.24 -20.01 -17.89
N GLU A 126 10.05 -19.38 -17.89
CA GLU A 126 9.89 -18.01 -18.35
C GLU A 126 10.57 -17.00 -17.41
N ALA A 127 10.44 -17.18 -16.10
CA ALA A 127 11.03 -16.30 -15.09
C ALA A 127 12.56 -16.22 -15.24
N ASN A 128 13.21 -17.31 -15.60
CA ASN A 128 14.66 -17.37 -15.81
C ASN A 128 15.16 -16.43 -16.93
N GLN A 129 14.28 -16.01 -17.85
CA GLN A 129 14.63 -15.06 -18.91
C GLN A 129 14.59 -13.59 -18.47
N TYR A 130 13.85 -13.26 -17.42
CA TYR A 130 13.59 -11.88 -16.99
C TYR A 130 14.19 -11.55 -15.64
N ILE A 131 14.46 -12.55 -14.79
CA ILE A 131 15.02 -12.35 -13.46
C ILE A 131 16.54 -12.35 -13.55
N PRO A 132 17.24 -11.25 -13.16
CA PRO A 132 18.68 -11.13 -13.26
C PRO A 132 19.43 -11.84 -12.13
N PHE A 133 18.80 -12.77 -11.43
CA PHE A 133 19.33 -13.52 -10.27
C PHE A 133 19.08 -15.02 -10.48
N SER A 134 19.88 -15.86 -9.81
CA SER A 134 19.62 -17.30 -9.77
C SER A 134 18.27 -17.58 -9.09
N LEU A 135 17.49 -18.51 -9.64
CA LEU A 135 16.17 -18.88 -9.06
C LEU A 135 16.29 -19.43 -7.63
N ASP A 136 17.45 -20.01 -7.27
CA ASP A 136 17.69 -20.48 -5.89
C ASP A 136 17.79 -19.33 -4.89
N GLU A 137 18.10 -18.09 -5.33
CA GLU A 137 18.20 -16.89 -4.48
C GLU A 137 16.91 -16.09 -4.47
N VAL A 138 15.88 -16.54 -5.20
CA VAL A 138 14.64 -15.81 -5.43
C VAL A 138 13.48 -16.52 -4.75
N SER A 139 12.58 -15.73 -4.19
CA SER A 139 11.20 -16.14 -3.87
C SER A 139 10.35 -15.79 -5.07
N LEU A 140 9.81 -16.80 -5.74
CA LEU A 140 8.98 -16.71 -6.93
C LEU A 140 7.55 -17.10 -6.57
N ASP A 141 6.57 -16.34 -7.07
CA ASP A 141 5.15 -16.67 -6.98
C ASP A 141 4.45 -16.26 -8.27
N PHE A 142 3.31 -16.87 -8.58
CA PHE A 142 2.52 -16.52 -9.75
C PHE A 142 1.02 -16.68 -9.52
N CYS A 143 0.25 -15.99 -10.33
CA CYS A 143 -1.20 -16.21 -10.36
C CYS A 143 -1.76 -16.06 -11.78
N VAL A 144 -2.76 -16.85 -12.08
CA VAL A 144 -3.54 -16.71 -13.33
C VAL A 144 -4.50 -15.54 -13.16
N ILE A 145 -4.33 -14.50 -14.01
CA ILE A 145 -5.20 -13.31 -14.01
C ILE A 145 -6.55 -13.65 -14.67
N GLY A 146 -6.50 -14.43 -15.77
CA GLY A 146 -7.70 -14.82 -16.53
C GLY A 146 -7.38 -15.10 -17.99
N PRO A 147 -8.40 -15.29 -18.83
CA PRO A 147 -8.24 -15.49 -20.28
C PRO A 147 -7.50 -14.31 -20.91
N SER A 148 -6.54 -14.61 -21.79
CA SER A 148 -5.80 -13.57 -22.51
C SER A 148 -6.71 -12.86 -23.52
N LYS A 149 -6.67 -11.52 -23.49
CA LYS A 149 -7.42 -10.68 -24.45
C LYS A 149 -6.82 -10.74 -25.85
N ASN A 150 -5.53 -11.08 -25.97
CA ASN A 150 -4.76 -11.01 -27.22
C ASN A 150 -4.51 -12.38 -27.85
N ALA A 151 -4.71 -13.49 -27.12
CA ALA A 151 -4.45 -14.86 -27.56
C ALA A 151 -5.62 -15.78 -27.14
N PRO A 152 -6.61 -16.02 -28.02
CA PRO A 152 -7.74 -16.88 -27.70
C PRO A 152 -7.29 -18.32 -27.34
N GLY A 153 -7.76 -18.81 -26.21
CA GLY A 153 -7.39 -20.13 -25.68
C GLY A 153 -6.24 -20.10 -24.68
N ASP A 154 -5.54 -18.98 -24.55
CA ASP A 154 -4.45 -18.78 -23.60
C ASP A 154 -4.91 -18.02 -22.35
N VAL A 155 -4.09 -18.04 -21.31
CA VAL A 155 -4.30 -17.32 -20.05
C VAL A 155 -3.17 -16.34 -19.78
N ASP A 156 -3.53 -15.18 -19.22
CA ASP A 156 -2.56 -14.23 -18.71
C ASP A 156 -2.17 -14.61 -17.28
N VAL A 157 -0.87 -14.69 -17.04
CA VAL A 157 -0.27 -15.06 -15.75
C VAL A 157 0.59 -13.91 -15.28
N LEU A 158 0.41 -13.47 -14.04
CA LEU A 158 1.30 -12.54 -13.39
C LEU A 158 2.35 -13.31 -12.59
N ILE A 159 3.60 -13.00 -12.83
CA ILE A 159 4.76 -13.49 -12.07
C ILE A 159 5.23 -12.38 -11.15
N ALA A 160 5.55 -12.72 -9.90
CA ALA A 160 6.27 -11.84 -8.99
C ALA A 160 7.49 -12.56 -8.41
N ALA A 161 8.59 -11.87 -8.39
CA ALA A 161 9.86 -12.39 -7.91
C ALA A 161 10.60 -11.35 -7.06
N SER A 162 11.12 -11.78 -5.93
CA SER A 162 11.96 -10.96 -5.07
C SER A 162 13.15 -11.77 -4.57
N ARG A 163 14.26 -11.11 -4.23
CA ARG A 163 15.35 -11.80 -3.54
C ARG A 163 14.84 -12.40 -2.25
N ARG A 164 15.19 -13.64 -1.99
CA ARG A 164 14.78 -14.40 -0.80
C ARG A 164 15.13 -13.68 0.49
N GLU A 165 16.31 -13.05 0.54
CA GLU A 165 16.75 -12.24 1.70
C GLU A 165 15.73 -11.13 2.05
N LYS A 166 15.15 -10.43 1.07
CA LYS A 166 14.17 -9.36 1.32
C LYS A 166 12.87 -9.88 1.94
N VAL A 167 12.43 -11.06 1.50
CA VAL A 167 11.28 -11.75 2.09
C VAL A 167 11.62 -12.19 3.51
N GLN A 168 12.81 -12.79 3.73
CA GLN A 168 13.26 -13.27 5.04
C GLN A 168 13.44 -12.13 6.05
N ASP A 169 13.93 -10.95 5.61
CA ASP A 169 14.04 -9.77 6.46
C ASP A 169 12.68 -9.35 7.03
N ARG A 170 11.65 -9.30 6.18
CA ARG A 170 10.29 -8.97 6.63
C ARG A 170 9.70 -10.03 7.56
N GLN A 171 9.93 -11.31 7.25
CA GLN A 171 9.51 -12.42 8.10
C GLN A 171 10.19 -12.38 9.45
N GLY A 172 11.51 -12.22 9.47
CA GLY A 172 12.31 -12.15 10.68
C GLY A 172 11.90 -11.01 11.61
N LEU A 173 11.55 -9.82 11.06
CA LEU A 173 11.00 -8.72 11.86
C LEU A 173 9.69 -9.09 12.55
N ALA A 174 8.77 -9.73 11.82
CA ALA A 174 7.50 -10.17 12.40
C ALA A 174 7.72 -11.23 13.49
N GLU A 175 8.57 -12.21 13.24
CA GLU A 175 8.91 -13.28 14.19
C GLU A 175 9.58 -12.69 15.45
N ALA A 176 10.52 -11.76 15.28
CA ALA A 176 11.14 -11.04 16.38
C ALA A 176 10.14 -10.26 17.23
N ALA A 177 9.04 -9.78 16.63
CA ALA A 177 7.94 -9.13 17.33
C ALA A 177 6.91 -10.11 17.94
N GLY A 178 7.14 -11.43 17.83
CA GLY A 178 6.24 -12.47 18.34
C GLY A 178 4.99 -12.68 17.49
N LEU A 179 5.07 -12.34 16.19
CA LEU A 179 4.04 -12.55 15.19
C LEU A 179 4.39 -13.75 14.29
N LYS A 180 3.40 -14.25 13.57
CA LYS A 180 3.54 -15.33 12.59
C LYS A 180 3.28 -14.78 11.19
N PRO A 181 4.31 -14.56 10.38
CA PRO A 181 4.15 -14.11 9.00
C PRO A 181 3.49 -15.22 8.17
N VAL A 182 2.35 -14.92 7.57
CA VAL A 182 1.59 -15.86 6.73
C VAL A 182 1.46 -15.39 5.29
N VAL A 183 1.58 -14.08 5.08
CA VAL A 183 1.57 -13.44 3.75
C VAL A 183 2.68 -12.41 3.68
N VAL A 184 3.44 -12.40 2.59
CA VAL A 184 4.28 -11.29 2.16
C VAL A 184 3.76 -10.84 0.80
N ASP A 185 3.26 -9.61 0.75
CA ASP A 185 2.63 -8.98 -0.42
C ASP A 185 3.56 -7.95 -1.05
N ILE A 186 3.05 -7.19 -2.00
CA ILE A 186 3.67 -5.98 -2.56
C ILE A 186 2.87 -4.78 -2.07
N GLU A 187 3.54 -3.71 -1.60
CA GLU A 187 2.89 -2.52 -1.06
C GLU A 187 1.86 -1.95 -2.04
N SER A 188 2.22 -1.80 -3.31
CA SER A 188 1.35 -1.27 -4.36
C SER A 188 0.10 -2.14 -4.60
N HIS A 189 0.22 -3.47 -4.46
CA HIS A 189 -0.93 -4.38 -4.58
C HIS A 189 -1.87 -4.27 -3.38
N ALA A 190 -1.32 -4.17 -2.18
CA ALA A 190 -2.12 -3.97 -0.97
C ALA A 190 -2.87 -2.64 -1.02
N SER A 191 -2.19 -1.55 -1.40
CA SER A 191 -2.81 -0.23 -1.52
C SER A 191 -3.92 -0.21 -2.55
N ARG A 192 -3.70 -0.84 -3.72
CA ARG A 192 -4.71 -0.99 -4.76
C ARG A 192 -5.94 -1.76 -4.26
N LEU A 193 -5.74 -2.82 -3.49
CA LEU A 193 -6.84 -3.61 -2.93
C LEU A 193 -7.73 -2.77 -2.01
N ALA A 194 -7.13 -1.97 -1.12
CA ALA A 194 -7.87 -1.06 -0.27
C ALA A 194 -8.54 0.08 -1.06
N ALA A 195 -7.84 0.65 -2.05
CA ALA A 195 -8.36 1.70 -2.93
C ALA A 195 -9.54 1.22 -3.78
N GLY A 196 -9.57 -0.05 -4.18
CA GLY A 196 -10.67 -0.65 -4.96
C GLY A 196 -12.03 -0.42 -4.31
N ARG A 197 -12.16 -0.61 -2.98
CA ARG A 197 -13.40 -0.31 -2.24
C ARG A 197 -13.81 1.16 -2.32
N LEU A 198 -12.83 2.06 -2.28
CA LEU A 198 -13.10 3.50 -2.36
C LEU A 198 -13.49 3.91 -3.80
N ILE A 199 -12.91 3.24 -4.79
CA ILE A 199 -13.27 3.42 -6.21
C ILE A 199 -14.71 2.93 -6.44
N GLU A 200 -15.12 1.80 -5.86
CA GLU A 200 -16.50 1.31 -5.92
C GLU A 200 -17.53 2.26 -5.29
N ALA A 201 -17.10 3.15 -4.39
CA ALA A 201 -17.96 4.18 -3.82
C ALA A 201 -18.11 5.43 -4.71
N LEU A 202 -17.32 5.54 -5.79
CA LEU A 202 -17.47 6.61 -6.78
C LEU A 202 -18.77 6.46 -7.61
N PRO A 203 -19.22 7.51 -8.29
CA PRO A 203 -20.35 7.43 -9.21
C PRO A 203 -20.23 6.27 -10.20
N ASN A 204 -21.34 5.61 -10.50
CA ASN A 204 -21.39 4.41 -11.36
C ASN A 204 -20.50 3.27 -10.85
N LYS A 205 -20.29 3.17 -9.54
CA LYS A 205 -19.40 2.19 -8.89
C LYS A 205 -17.97 2.21 -9.43
N GLY A 206 -17.51 3.36 -9.91
CA GLY A 206 -16.18 3.52 -10.49
C GLY A 206 -15.93 2.73 -11.77
N VAL A 207 -16.97 2.16 -12.40
CA VAL A 207 -16.84 1.42 -13.66
C VAL A 207 -16.26 2.35 -14.74
N ASP A 208 -15.18 1.89 -15.37
CA ASP A 208 -14.40 2.62 -16.39
C ASP A 208 -13.74 3.92 -15.91
N ALA A 209 -13.88 4.30 -14.65
CA ALA A 209 -13.21 5.48 -14.10
C ALA A 209 -11.68 5.27 -14.09
N LEU A 210 -10.94 6.27 -14.61
CA LEU A 210 -9.50 6.38 -14.47
C LEU A 210 -9.18 7.10 -13.17
N VAL A 211 -8.70 6.37 -12.17
CA VAL A 211 -8.37 6.92 -10.86
C VAL A 211 -6.85 6.95 -10.67
N ALA A 212 -6.30 8.13 -10.42
CA ALA A 212 -4.90 8.28 -10.06
C ALA A 212 -4.77 8.24 -8.53
N LEU A 213 -4.19 7.18 -8.01
CA LEU A 213 -3.86 7.01 -6.59
C LEU A 213 -2.43 7.49 -6.35
N PHE A 214 -2.26 8.50 -5.49
CA PHE A 214 -0.96 8.95 -5.01
C PHE A 214 -0.79 8.60 -3.55
N GLU A 215 0.24 7.84 -3.21
CA GLU A 215 0.65 7.61 -1.82
C GLU A 215 1.83 8.50 -1.47
N VAL A 216 1.55 9.62 -0.80
CA VAL A 216 2.55 10.62 -0.43
C VAL A 216 3.19 10.22 0.90
N GLY A 217 4.32 9.51 0.81
CA GLY A 217 5.12 9.06 1.93
C GLY A 217 6.04 10.14 2.52
N ALA A 218 7.01 9.71 3.32
CA ALA A 218 8.02 10.60 3.87
C ALA A 218 9.12 10.94 2.86
N LEU A 219 9.66 9.95 2.17
CA LEU A 219 10.77 10.09 1.22
C LEU A 219 10.32 10.00 -0.24
N THR A 220 9.34 9.16 -0.51
CA THR A 220 8.86 8.85 -1.86
C THR A 220 7.35 9.08 -1.95
N THR A 221 6.90 9.37 -3.16
CA THR A 221 5.49 9.36 -3.55
C THR A 221 5.33 8.34 -4.67
N SER A 222 4.47 7.35 -4.47
CA SER A 222 4.07 6.42 -5.51
C SER A 222 2.81 6.92 -6.21
N MET A 223 2.70 6.66 -7.50
CA MET A 223 1.53 6.94 -8.32
C MET A 223 1.09 5.68 -9.04
N GLN A 224 -0.16 5.28 -8.87
CA GLN A 224 -0.81 4.25 -9.67
C GLN A 224 -2.01 4.85 -10.41
N VAL A 225 -2.18 4.51 -11.68
CA VAL A 225 -3.42 4.80 -12.41
C VAL A 225 -4.18 3.49 -12.56
N ILE A 226 -5.39 3.46 -12.01
CA ILE A 226 -6.22 2.27 -11.86
C ILE A 226 -7.50 2.44 -12.68
N ARG A 227 -7.88 1.40 -13.41
CA ARG A 227 -9.16 1.30 -14.12
C ARG A 227 -9.66 -0.15 -14.05
N ASN A 228 -10.89 -0.35 -13.60
CA ASN A 228 -11.51 -1.67 -13.50
C ASN A 228 -10.60 -2.70 -12.81
N GLU A 229 -10.03 -2.33 -11.64
CA GLU A 229 -9.08 -3.13 -10.87
C GLU A 229 -7.72 -3.40 -11.55
N GLU A 230 -7.50 -2.95 -12.79
CA GLU A 230 -6.25 -3.08 -13.51
C GLU A 230 -5.37 -1.84 -13.30
N VAL A 231 -4.09 -2.04 -12.99
CA VAL A 231 -3.09 -0.96 -12.93
C VAL A 231 -2.58 -0.72 -14.35
N LEU A 232 -2.89 0.47 -14.88
CA LEU A 232 -2.47 0.88 -16.23
C LEU A 232 -1.11 1.58 -16.23
N TYR A 233 -0.73 2.16 -15.09
CA TYR A 233 0.52 2.90 -14.91
C TYR A 233 0.94 2.87 -13.45
N ASP A 234 2.22 2.68 -13.19
CA ASP A 234 2.83 2.67 -11.87
C ASP A 234 4.19 3.38 -11.92
N ARG A 235 4.43 4.30 -10.99
CA ARG A 235 5.70 5.03 -10.91
C ARG A 235 5.94 5.62 -9.54
N ASP A 236 7.18 5.47 -9.06
CA ASP A 236 7.67 6.12 -7.85
C ASP A 236 8.44 7.42 -8.19
N GLN A 237 8.36 8.39 -7.28
CA GLN A 237 9.07 9.66 -7.37
C GLN A 237 9.73 10.00 -6.04
N ALA A 238 10.95 10.56 -6.08
CA ALA A 238 11.75 10.90 -4.92
C ALA A 238 11.33 12.24 -4.31
N PHE A 239 10.06 12.41 -3.94
CA PHE A 239 9.59 13.53 -3.13
C PHE A 239 8.59 13.06 -2.06
N GLY A 240 8.49 13.79 -0.94
CA GLY A 240 7.59 13.45 0.15
C GLY A 240 7.67 14.41 1.34
N GLY A 241 6.98 14.06 2.42
CA GLY A 241 6.80 14.91 3.60
C GLY A 241 8.08 15.26 4.38
N ALA A 242 9.19 14.54 4.17
CA ALA A 242 10.47 14.88 4.79
C ALA A 242 11.05 16.20 4.28
N GLN A 243 10.69 16.62 3.06
CA GLN A 243 11.08 17.93 2.54
C GLN A 243 10.45 19.07 3.34
N LEU A 244 9.19 18.89 3.80
CA LEU A 244 8.54 19.86 4.70
C LEU A 244 9.30 19.97 6.02
N THR A 245 9.72 18.86 6.61
CA THR A 245 10.52 18.85 7.84
C THR A 245 11.84 19.61 7.63
N GLN A 246 12.51 19.42 6.49
CA GLN A 246 13.73 20.16 6.15
C GLN A 246 13.51 21.66 5.98
N LEU A 247 12.37 22.07 5.40
CA LEU A 247 12.00 23.48 5.29
C LEU A 247 11.78 24.11 6.67
N ILE A 248 11.11 23.38 7.59
CA ILE A 248 10.92 23.82 8.99
C ILE A 248 12.28 23.98 9.69
N VAL A 249 13.20 23.02 9.55
CA VAL A 249 14.56 23.09 10.10
C VAL A 249 15.30 24.35 9.57
N ARG A 250 15.24 24.60 8.27
CA ARG A 250 15.91 25.76 7.64
C ARG A 250 15.31 27.08 8.08
N GLN A 251 13.99 27.15 8.22
CA GLN A 251 13.28 28.38 8.56
C GLN A 251 13.44 28.76 10.03
N TYR A 252 13.42 27.79 10.94
CA TYR A 252 13.32 28.04 12.38
C TYR A 252 14.55 27.59 13.18
N GLY A 253 15.52 26.92 12.56
CA GLY A 253 16.73 26.45 13.23
C GLY A 253 16.54 25.29 14.20
N PHE A 254 15.42 24.57 14.14
CA PHE A 254 15.16 23.40 14.97
C PHE A 254 16.03 22.21 14.55
N SER A 255 16.25 21.24 15.45
CA SER A 255 16.74 19.91 15.05
C SER A 255 15.69 19.20 14.18
N ILE A 256 16.10 18.14 13.46
CA ILE A 256 15.16 17.36 12.62
C ILE A 256 14.09 16.73 13.50
N GLU A 257 14.46 16.20 14.65
CA GLU A 257 13.58 15.54 15.61
C GLU A 257 12.59 16.55 16.22
N GLU A 258 13.07 17.73 16.57
CA GLU A 258 12.25 18.82 17.08
C GLU A 258 11.25 19.31 16.02
N ALA A 259 11.71 19.54 14.80
CA ALA A 259 10.86 19.96 13.67
C ALA A 259 9.77 18.93 13.37
N GLU A 260 10.11 17.64 13.38
CA GLU A 260 9.15 16.56 13.17
C GLU A 260 8.13 16.47 14.30
N SER A 261 8.57 16.60 15.56
CA SER A 261 7.69 16.63 16.73
C SER A 261 6.71 17.80 16.68
N LYS A 262 7.23 19.02 16.46
CA LYS A 262 6.42 20.25 16.37
C LYS A 262 5.42 20.20 15.21
N LYS A 263 5.85 19.71 14.04
CA LYS A 263 4.97 19.50 12.88
C LYS A 263 3.77 18.59 13.20
N ARG A 264 4.00 17.52 13.94
CA ARG A 264 2.94 16.56 14.33
C ARG A 264 2.00 17.09 15.41
N ASN A 265 2.55 17.86 16.36
CA ASN A 265 1.81 18.38 17.50
C ASN A 265 1.08 19.69 17.15
N GLY A 266 1.47 20.36 16.07
CA GLY A 266 0.96 21.67 15.69
C GLY A 266 1.59 22.83 16.46
N ASP A 267 2.75 22.60 17.12
CA ASP A 267 3.47 23.58 17.94
C ASP A 267 4.50 24.38 17.11
N LEU A 268 4.10 24.78 15.91
CA LEU A 268 4.94 25.58 15.02
C LEU A 268 4.60 27.08 15.15
N PRO A 269 5.56 28.00 14.82
CA PRO A 269 5.34 29.43 14.87
C PRO A 269 4.12 29.90 14.05
N GLU A 270 3.54 31.03 14.42
CA GLU A 270 2.30 31.54 13.79
C GLU A 270 2.44 31.76 12.28
N ASP A 271 3.62 32.15 11.82
CA ASP A 271 3.91 32.37 10.39
C ASP A 271 4.09 31.08 9.58
N TYR A 272 4.19 29.90 10.22
CA TYR A 272 4.42 28.62 9.58
C TYR A 272 3.48 28.33 8.40
N GLN A 273 2.19 28.61 8.59
CA GLN A 273 1.17 28.38 7.57
C GLN A 273 1.47 29.15 6.28
N ALA A 274 1.85 30.42 6.40
CA ALA A 274 2.10 31.28 5.25
C ALA A 274 3.52 31.11 4.67
N SER A 275 4.53 30.96 5.56
CA SER A 275 5.93 31.02 5.17
C SER A 275 6.51 29.68 4.72
N VAL A 276 5.95 28.56 5.22
CA VAL A 276 6.50 27.22 4.96
C VAL A 276 5.47 26.26 4.35
N LEU A 277 4.30 26.11 5.00
CA LEU A 277 3.34 25.09 4.59
C LEU A 277 2.74 25.40 3.22
N ARG A 278 2.23 26.60 2.99
CA ARG A 278 1.59 26.95 1.70
C ARG A 278 2.53 26.79 0.52
N PRO A 279 3.78 27.34 0.51
CA PRO A 279 4.72 27.13 -0.59
C PRO A 279 5.06 25.65 -0.80
N PHE A 280 5.15 24.87 0.28
CA PHE A 280 5.40 23.43 0.19
C PHE A 280 4.23 22.69 -0.46
N VAL A 281 2.99 22.99 -0.07
CA VAL A 281 1.77 22.39 -0.63
C VAL A 281 1.62 22.72 -2.11
N GLU A 282 1.89 23.97 -2.50
CA GLU A 282 1.88 24.39 -3.92
C GLU A 282 2.95 23.65 -4.73
N ASN A 283 4.14 23.48 -4.19
CA ASN A 283 5.20 22.69 -4.83
C ASN A 283 4.80 21.22 -4.97
N MET A 284 4.23 20.61 -3.92
CA MET A 284 3.75 19.23 -3.96
C MET A 284 2.65 19.03 -5.01
N ALA A 285 1.72 19.99 -5.13
CA ALA A 285 0.68 19.95 -6.16
C ALA A 285 1.29 20.02 -7.59
N GLN A 286 2.36 20.79 -7.78
CA GLN A 286 3.08 20.83 -9.05
C GLN A 286 3.79 19.50 -9.35
N GLU A 287 4.38 18.82 -8.34
CA GLU A 287 5.00 17.50 -8.51
C GLU A 287 3.95 16.45 -8.92
N ILE A 288 2.79 16.46 -8.27
CA ILE A 288 1.65 15.59 -8.64
C ILE A 288 1.20 15.90 -10.08
N GLY A 289 1.07 17.17 -10.45
CA GLY A 289 0.75 17.58 -11.82
C GLY A 289 1.76 17.09 -12.84
N ARG A 290 3.07 17.18 -12.53
CA ARG A 290 4.14 16.63 -13.39
C ARG A 290 4.05 15.12 -13.54
N ALA A 291 3.74 14.40 -12.47
CA ALA A 291 3.55 12.95 -12.52
C ALA A 291 2.41 12.55 -13.48
N LEU A 292 1.29 13.27 -13.41
CA LEU A 292 0.17 13.07 -14.33
C LEU A 292 0.54 13.40 -15.79
N GLN A 293 1.35 14.44 -16.03
CA GLN A 293 1.85 14.75 -17.37
C GLN A 293 2.69 13.62 -17.95
N PHE A 294 3.53 12.97 -17.15
CA PHE A 294 4.27 11.79 -17.60
C PHE A 294 3.34 10.63 -17.98
N PHE A 295 2.29 10.39 -17.20
CA PHE A 295 1.26 9.41 -17.55
C PHE A 295 0.59 9.76 -18.89
N PHE A 296 0.14 10.99 -19.09
CA PHE A 296 -0.53 11.42 -20.31
C PHE A 296 0.36 11.37 -21.55
N THR A 297 1.67 11.62 -21.41
CA THR A 297 2.60 11.56 -22.53
C THR A 297 3.07 10.16 -22.87
N SER A 298 3.01 9.23 -21.91
CA SER A 298 3.47 7.83 -22.08
C SER A 298 2.35 6.83 -22.39
N THR A 299 1.09 7.29 -22.35
CA THR A 299 -0.08 6.43 -22.58
C THR A 299 -1.08 7.12 -23.52
N PRO A 300 -2.06 6.41 -24.09
CA PRO A 300 -3.09 7.03 -24.91
C PRO A 300 -4.12 7.84 -24.13
N HIS A 301 -3.99 7.94 -22.82
CA HIS A 301 -4.90 8.69 -21.96
C HIS A 301 -4.46 10.13 -21.81
N ASN A 302 -5.41 11.07 -21.73
CA ASN A 302 -5.15 12.51 -21.58
C ASN A 302 -5.87 13.14 -20.39
N ARG A 303 -6.53 12.32 -19.56
CA ARG A 303 -7.25 12.74 -18.35
C ARG A 303 -7.28 11.63 -17.34
N VAL A 304 -7.61 11.99 -16.10
CA VAL A 304 -8.10 11.08 -15.05
C VAL A 304 -9.46 11.59 -14.56
N ASP A 305 -10.28 10.71 -14.01
CA ASP A 305 -11.61 11.10 -13.52
C ASP A 305 -11.56 11.53 -12.05
N HIS A 306 -10.60 10.98 -11.29
CA HIS A 306 -10.41 11.35 -9.89
C HIS A 306 -8.95 11.14 -9.45
N ILE A 307 -8.49 11.99 -8.52
CA ILE A 307 -7.21 11.86 -7.84
C ILE A 307 -7.47 11.48 -6.39
N MET A 308 -6.90 10.38 -5.94
CA MET A 308 -6.92 9.92 -4.55
C MET A 308 -5.57 10.14 -3.91
N LEU A 309 -5.52 10.86 -2.78
CA LEU A 309 -4.31 11.09 -2.00
C LEU A 309 -4.30 10.20 -0.76
N ALA A 310 -3.30 9.35 -0.64
CA ALA A 310 -3.02 8.49 0.50
C ALA A 310 -1.63 8.81 1.08
N GLY A 311 -1.26 8.12 2.15
CA GLY A 311 0.03 8.29 2.82
C GLY A 311 0.02 9.35 3.90
N GLY A 312 1.13 9.45 4.65
CA GLY A 312 1.25 10.29 5.83
C GLY A 312 1.20 11.79 5.56
N SER A 313 1.43 12.22 4.31
CA SER A 313 1.39 13.63 3.92
C SER A 313 0.07 14.04 3.25
N ALA A 314 -0.80 13.10 2.93
CA ALA A 314 -2.10 13.41 2.31
C ALA A 314 -3.00 14.33 3.15
N PRO A 315 -2.99 14.27 4.51
CA PRO A 315 -3.81 15.15 5.34
C PRO A 315 -3.27 16.58 5.49
N LEU A 316 -2.21 16.98 4.77
CA LEU A 316 -1.69 18.33 4.86
C LEU A 316 -2.76 19.37 4.47
N PRO A 317 -2.97 20.41 5.31
CA PRO A 317 -3.97 21.43 5.04
C PRO A 317 -3.78 22.10 3.69
N GLY A 318 -4.83 22.17 2.88
CA GLY A 318 -4.85 22.81 1.57
C GLY A 318 -4.26 21.96 0.41
N LEU A 319 -3.81 20.72 0.67
CA LEU A 319 -3.17 19.90 -0.38
C LEU A 319 -4.19 19.46 -1.45
N THR A 320 -5.35 18.98 -1.05
CA THR A 320 -6.41 18.54 -1.99
C THR A 320 -6.89 19.69 -2.88
N GLU A 321 -7.05 20.86 -2.31
CA GLU A 321 -7.44 22.08 -3.02
C GLU A 321 -6.35 22.53 -4.01
N ALA A 322 -5.09 22.53 -3.56
CA ALA A 322 -3.96 22.90 -4.41
C ALA A 322 -3.79 21.93 -5.57
N VAL A 323 -3.94 20.61 -5.34
CA VAL A 323 -3.88 19.60 -6.41
C VAL A 323 -5.04 19.78 -7.39
N THR A 324 -6.26 19.99 -6.90
CA THR A 324 -7.43 20.27 -7.76
C THR A 324 -7.20 21.52 -8.62
N GLN A 325 -6.70 22.59 -8.03
CA GLN A 325 -6.42 23.83 -8.75
C GLN A 325 -5.31 23.67 -9.80
N GLN A 326 -4.24 22.94 -9.43
CA GLN A 326 -3.08 22.73 -10.29
C GLN A 326 -3.38 21.82 -11.50
N THR A 327 -4.22 20.80 -11.28
CA THR A 327 -4.46 19.73 -12.28
C THR A 327 -5.77 19.88 -13.04
N GLY A 328 -6.76 20.56 -12.46
CA GLY A 328 -8.12 20.64 -12.96
C GLY A 328 -8.97 19.39 -12.71
N PHE A 329 -8.43 18.38 -12.02
CA PHE A 329 -9.15 17.15 -11.70
C PHE A 329 -9.63 17.15 -10.25
N ALA A 330 -10.76 16.47 -9.99
CA ALA A 330 -11.26 16.29 -8.63
C ALA A 330 -10.25 15.49 -7.80
N CYS A 331 -9.96 16.00 -6.60
CA CYS A 331 -8.97 15.39 -5.69
C CYS A 331 -9.55 15.23 -4.30
N SER A 332 -9.29 14.09 -3.65
CA SER A 332 -9.67 13.85 -2.26
C SER A 332 -8.59 13.07 -1.50
N ALA A 333 -8.43 13.36 -0.22
CA ALA A 333 -7.66 12.50 0.67
C ALA A 333 -8.50 11.27 1.02
N VAL A 334 -7.91 10.08 0.94
CA VAL A 334 -8.62 8.82 1.18
C VAL A 334 -8.77 8.51 2.66
N ASN A 335 -9.87 7.88 3.01
CA ASN A 335 -10.02 7.17 4.27
C ASN A 335 -10.30 5.68 3.96
N PRO A 336 -9.34 4.77 4.14
CA PRO A 336 -9.52 3.36 3.79
C PRO A 336 -10.60 2.66 4.63
N PHE A 337 -11.08 3.31 5.68
CA PHE A 337 -12.10 2.78 6.60
C PHE A 337 -13.51 3.29 6.28
N ASP A 338 -13.69 4.12 5.25
CA ASP A 338 -15.01 4.61 4.85
C ASP A 338 -15.95 3.44 4.55
N GLY A 339 -17.17 3.52 5.11
CA GLY A 339 -18.16 2.45 5.00
C GLY A 339 -17.91 1.23 5.89
N MET A 340 -16.89 1.24 6.77
CA MET A 340 -16.67 0.21 7.79
C MET A 340 -17.31 0.61 9.12
N GLU A 341 -17.81 -0.38 9.87
CA GLU A 341 -18.11 -0.19 11.29
C GLU A 341 -16.80 0.03 12.07
N ILE A 342 -16.84 0.94 13.05
CA ILE A 342 -15.66 1.25 13.87
C ILE A 342 -15.76 0.53 15.22
N GLY A 343 -14.84 -0.38 15.47
CA GLY A 343 -14.76 -1.12 16.71
C GLY A 343 -14.49 -0.21 17.93
N SER A 344 -14.98 -0.61 19.08
CA SER A 344 -14.91 0.16 20.33
C SER A 344 -13.49 0.44 20.82
N SER A 345 -12.50 -0.32 20.36
CA SER A 345 -11.08 -0.14 20.68
C SER A 345 -10.41 0.99 19.92
N VAL A 346 -11.04 1.52 18.86
CA VAL A 346 -10.47 2.52 17.96
C VAL A 346 -10.71 3.94 18.51
N ARG A 347 -9.64 4.72 18.57
CA ARG A 347 -9.72 6.15 18.95
C ARG A 347 -10.12 6.98 17.73
N LEU A 348 -11.42 7.22 17.53
CA LEU A 348 -12.00 7.82 16.33
C LEU A 348 -11.29 9.12 15.88
N LYS A 349 -11.13 10.11 16.78
CA LYS A 349 -10.50 11.40 16.42
C LYS A 349 -9.07 11.24 15.88
N LYS A 350 -8.31 10.32 16.46
CA LYS A 350 -6.94 10.04 16.03
C LYS A 350 -6.95 9.29 14.70
N MET A 351 -7.79 8.28 14.58
CA MET A 351 -7.92 7.47 13.38
C MET A 351 -8.28 8.33 12.16
N VAL A 352 -9.29 9.20 12.24
CA VAL A 352 -9.71 10.06 11.13
C VAL A 352 -8.56 10.94 10.63
N ARG A 353 -7.78 11.53 11.54
CA ARG A 353 -6.61 12.35 11.16
C ARG A 353 -5.51 11.56 10.47
N GLU A 354 -5.32 10.30 10.86
CA GLU A 354 -4.26 9.43 10.37
C GLU A 354 -4.73 8.49 9.26
N ALA A 355 -6.02 8.48 8.93
CA ALA A 355 -6.66 7.51 8.04
C ALA A 355 -5.93 7.32 6.69
N PRO A 356 -5.52 8.37 5.96
CA PRO A 356 -4.82 8.18 4.68
C PRO A 356 -3.52 7.39 4.79
N SER A 357 -2.87 7.38 5.96
CA SER A 357 -1.61 6.63 6.18
C SER A 357 -1.82 5.12 6.29
N TYR A 358 -3.05 4.65 6.50
CA TYR A 358 -3.33 3.24 6.70
C TYR A 358 -3.71 2.48 5.43
N LEU A 359 -3.64 3.10 4.24
CA LEU A 359 -4.14 2.48 3.01
C LEU A 359 -3.50 1.10 2.77
N THR A 360 -2.17 1.03 2.75
CA THR A 360 -1.41 -0.22 2.56
C THR A 360 -1.71 -1.24 3.64
N SER A 361 -1.65 -0.85 4.93
CA SER A 361 -1.94 -1.78 6.03
C SER A 361 -3.40 -2.26 6.05
N CYS A 362 -4.35 -1.44 5.59
CA CYS A 362 -5.74 -1.83 5.39
C CYS A 362 -5.85 -2.91 4.30
N GLY A 363 -5.21 -2.70 3.15
CA GLY A 363 -5.18 -3.68 2.07
C GLY A 363 -4.54 -5.01 2.50
N LEU A 364 -3.45 -4.96 3.28
CA LEU A 364 -2.84 -6.15 3.86
C LEU A 364 -3.80 -6.90 4.79
N ALA A 365 -4.55 -6.19 5.64
CA ALA A 365 -5.55 -6.81 6.51
C ALA A 365 -6.72 -7.42 5.71
N MET A 366 -7.09 -6.81 4.56
CA MET A 366 -8.13 -7.33 3.66
C MET A 366 -7.76 -8.66 3.02
N ARG A 367 -6.46 -9.05 3.01
CA ARG A 367 -6.02 -10.38 2.55
C ARG A 367 -6.70 -11.54 3.27
N ARG A 368 -7.16 -11.31 4.49
CA ARG A 368 -7.97 -12.26 5.26
C ARG A 368 -9.19 -12.75 4.48
N PHE A 369 -9.79 -11.88 3.68
CA PHE A 369 -11.09 -12.12 3.03
C PHE A 369 -10.96 -12.62 1.58
N LEU A 370 -9.72 -12.73 1.08
CA LEU A 370 -9.42 -13.26 -0.25
C LEU A 370 -8.92 -14.71 -0.25
N GLN A 371 -8.87 -15.36 0.92
CA GLN A 371 -8.40 -16.74 1.10
C GLN A 371 -9.53 -17.75 0.93
#